data_a4ef62e8b004fbb87031ff3359c4f0c9
#
_entry.id   a4ef62e8b004fbb87031ff3359c4f0c9
#
_cell.length_a   1.000
_cell.length_b   1.000
_cell.length_c   1.000
_cell.angle_alpha   90.00
_cell.angle_beta   90.00
_cell.angle_gamma   90.00
#
_symmetry.space_group_name_H-M   'P 1'
#
loop_
_entity.id
_entity.type
_entity.pdbx_description
1 polymer ?
#
loop_
_entity_poly.entity_id
_entity_poly.type
_entity_poly.pdbx_seq_one_letter_code
_entity_poly.pdbx_strand_id
1 'polypeptide(L)'
;MKKYNFILFTAIVCGALLTSCKKDDGGGGSNVTPPRDRGEEAIVAEAEIIAYLETHFYNYEEFNSPSEDFDYRIQFDTIAGDNANKIPLFDQVVSKTVQDRLDEDVTYNLYYLNVRQGGGLSPNFPDLAINSYEGKKIRDNQVFDGSVSPVKFDLTQIINGLQDIMIEFNGADPDLTEQNPDGTLTFKDFGVGAAFIPSGLGYFNNPPAAAGIQLYDQLIFTFQIYDVEIGDQDRDGIVSTLEDLNNNGIEEDDDTDGDGAPNYIDGDDDGDGVPTSVEVEFDDEGNIIFMDSDNDGIPNYLDSDS
;
A
#
# COMPACT_ATOMS: atom_id res chain seq x y z
N MET A 1 24.77 -21.02 1.10
CA MET A 1 23.44 -21.05 1.74
C MET A 1 23.59 -20.61 3.19
N LYS A 2 23.37 -19.35 3.51
CA LYS A 2 23.30 -18.81 4.87
C LYS A 2 21.85 -18.42 5.14
N LYS A 3 21.27 -19.04 6.17
CA LYS A 3 19.90 -18.80 6.59
C LYS A 3 19.86 -17.44 7.32
N TYR A 4 19.06 -16.54 6.83
CA TYR A 4 18.67 -15.32 7.54
C TYR A 4 17.60 -15.69 8.58
N ASN A 5 17.81 -15.30 9.82
CA ASN A 5 16.77 -15.37 10.84
C ASN A 5 15.82 -14.17 10.65
N PHE A 6 14.76 -14.37 9.90
CA PHE A 6 13.65 -13.44 9.83
C PHE A 6 12.83 -13.52 11.12
N ILE A 7 12.69 -12.40 11.79
CA ILE A 7 11.69 -12.26 12.85
C ILE A 7 10.36 -11.97 12.15
N LEU A 8 9.57 -13.02 12.02
CA LEU A 8 8.21 -12.93 11.47
C LEU A 8 7.32 -12.27 12.53
N PHE A 9 6.97 -11.01 12.32
CA PHE A 9 5.89 -10.37 13.07
C PHE A 9 4.58 -10.86 12.48
N THR A 10 3.94 -11.78 13.20
CA THR A 10 2.62 -12.30 12.81
C THR A 10 1.58 -11.23 13.11
N ALA A 11 1.08 -10.57 12.10
CA ALA A 11 -0.14 -9.77 12.22
C ALA A 11 -1.30 -10.71 12.57
N ILE A 12 -1.93 -10.48 13.71
CA ILE A 12 -3.12 -11.23 14.12
C ILE A 12 -4.30 -10.70 13.31
N VAL A 13 -4.64 -11.42 12.25
CA VAL A 13 -5.91 -11.22 11.53
C VAL A 13 -7.04 -11.74 12.41
N CYS A 14 -7.82 -10.85 13.02
CA CYS A 14 -9.12 -11.20 13.59
C CYS A 14 -10.13 -11.36 12.45
N GLY A 15 -10.32 -12.58 11.99
CA GLY A 15 -11.42 -12.92 11.10
C GLY A 15 -12.77 -12.63 11.76
N ALA A 16 -13.53 -11.67 11.22
CA ALA A 16 -14.90 -11.41 11.63
C ALA A 16 -15.82 -12.46 11.00
N LEU A 17 -16.23 -13.47 11.80
CA LEU A 17 -17.32 -14.36 11.44
C LEU A 17 -18.63 -13.57 11.44
N LEU A 18 -19.18 -13.33 10.26
CA LEU A 18 -20.54 -12.81 10.11
C LEU A 18 -21.56 -13.88 10.53
N THR A 19 -21.90 -13.94 11.80
CA THR A 19 -23.08 -14.64 12.23
C THR A 19 -24.28 -13.72 12.08
N SER A 20 -25.11 -13.99 11.07
CA SER A 20 -26.46 -13.45 10.94
C SER A 20 -27.30 -13.87 12.15
N CYS A 21 -27.51 -12.99 13.12
CA CYS A 21 -28.46 -13.18 14.19
C CYS A 21 -29.80 -12.63 13.77
N LYS A 22 -30.81 -13.51 13.78
CA LYS A 22 -32.26 -13.17 13.74
C LYS A 22 -32.61 -12.18 14.84
N LYS A 23 -33.43 -11.21 14.49
CA LYS A 23 -34.05 -10.22 15.35
C LYS A 23 -34.88 -10.92 16.43
N ASP A 24 -34.43 -10.80 17.69
CA ASP A 24 -35.30 -11.01 18.86
C ASP A 24 -35.52 -9.64 19.52
N ASP A 25 -36.79 -9.24 19.61
CA ASP A 25 -37.24 -8.03 20.28
C ASP A 25 -37.08 -8.17 21.80
N GLY A 26 -35.94 -7.69 22.33
CA GLY A 26 -35.69 -7.64 23.79
C GLY A 26 -34.73 -6.48 24.10
N GLY A 27 -35.26 -5.38 24.65
CA GLY A 27 -34.63 -4.10 24.87
C GLY A 27 -33.30 -4.14 25.61
N GLY A 28 -32.28 -3.61 24.95
CA GLY A 28 -30.97 -3.30 25.41
C GLY A 28 -30.21 -2.63 24.29
N GLY A 29 -30.63 -1.40 23.95
CA GLY A 29 -29.97 -0.66 22.87
C GLY A 29 -28.53 -0.33 23.28
N SER A 30 -27.55 -1.04 22.70
CA SER A 30 -26.22 -0.48 22.59
C SER A 30 -26.37 0.76 21.69
N ASN A 31 -26.18 1.96 22.25
CA ASN A 31 -26.08 3.20 21.48
C ASN A 31 -24.76 3.15 20.67
N VAL A 32 -24.73 2.32 19.64
CA VAL A 32 -23.64 2.38 18.65
C VAL A 32 -23.97 3.58 17.78
N THR A 33 -23.23 4.65 17.95
CA THR A 33 -23.29 5.79 17.03
C THR A 33 -22.94 5.29 15.63
N PRO A 34 -23.80 5.49 14.62
CA PRO A 34 -23.44 5.10 13.26
C PRO A 34 -22.18 5.82 12.81
N PRO A 35 -21.38 5.22 11.90
CA PRO A 35 -20.25 5.89 11.31
C PRO A 35 -20.70 7.20 10.63
N ARG A 36 -19.79 8.17 10.53
CA ARG A 36 -20.00 9.38 9.73
C ARG A 36 -20.25 9.00 8.27
N ASP A 37 -20.96 9.84 7.56
CA ASP A 37 -21.08 9.75 6.11
C ASP A 37 -19.69 9.91 5.47
N ARG A 38 -19.34 9.08 4.49
CA ARG A 38 -18.00 9.05 3.88
C ARG A 38 -17.74 10.30 3.04
N GLY A 39 -18.75 10.81 2.33
CA GLY A 39 -18.64 12.02 1.53
C GLY A 39 -18.51 13.28 2.39
N GLU A 40 -19.30 13.39 3.49
CA GLU A 40 -19.14 14.49 4.44
C GLU A 40 -17.77 14.47 5.12
N GLU A 41 -17.29 13.28 5.51
CA GLU A 41 -15.97 13.13 6.13
C GLU A 41 -14.83 13.41 5.13
N ALA A 42 -14.98 13.08 3.85
CA ALA A 42 -13.98 13.39 2.83
C ALA A 42 -13.70 14.90 2.74
N ILE A 43 -14.74 15.73 2.82
CA ILE A 43 -14.62 17.20 2.81
C ILE A 43 -13.88 17.70 4.06
N VAL A 44 -14.16 17.12 5.23
CA VAL A 44 -13.49 17.48 6.49
C VAL A 44 -12.01 17.07 6.43
N ALA A 45 -11.74 15.85 5.98
CA ALA A 45 -10.40 15.29 5.84
C ALA A 45 -9.53 16.14 4.90
N GLU A 46 -10.06 16.52 3.74
CA GLU A 46 -9.35 17.38 2.80
C GLU A 46 -9.00 18.73 3.42
N ALA A 47 -9.95 19.37 4.11
CA ALA A 47 -9.71 20.66 4.77
C ALA A 47 -8.62 20.57 5.85
N GLU A 48 -8.57 19.50 6.64
CA GLU A 48 -7.54 19.26 7.66
C GLU A 48 -6.17 19.02 7.04
N ILE A 49 -6.11 18.21 5.96
CA ILE A 49 -4.87 17.94 5.21
C ILE A 49 -4.33 19.23 4.60
N ILE A 50 -5.17 20.02 3.90
CA ILE A 50 -4.75 21.29 3.30
C ILE A 50 -4.24 22.26 4.38
N ALA A 51 -4.92 22.39 5.51
CA ALA A 51 -4.48 23.25 6.60
C ALA A 51 -3.10 22.84 7.15
N TYR A 52 -2.82 21.52 7.21
CA TYR A 52 -1.49 21.03 7.57
C TYR A 52 -0.46 21.40 6.50
N LEU A 53 -0.76 21.14 5.23
CA LEU A 53 0.13 21.39 4.11
C LEU A 53 0.50 22.87 3.96
N GLU A 54 -0.44 23.79 4.25
CA GLU A 54 -0.21 25.25 4.20
C GLU A 54 0.65 25.77 5.35
N THR A 55 0.65 25.06 6.48
CA THR A 55 1.30 25.54 7.72
C THR A 55 2.61 24.81 8.06
N HIS A 56 2.95 23.79 7.30
CA HIS A 56 4.17 22.99 7.53
C HIS A 56 5.07 22.99 6.30
N PHE A 57 6.35 22.69 6.54
CA PHE A 57 7.36 22.47 5.53
C PHE A 57 8.18 21.20 5.89
N TYR A 58 8.97 20.67 4.95
CA TYR A 58 9.91 19.59 5.24
C TYR A 58 11.36 20.09 5.15
N ASN A 59 12.30 19.29 5.61
CA ASN A 59 13.74 19.60 5.62
C ASN A 59 14.38 19.60 4.21
N TYR A 60 13.76 20.28 3.23
CA TYR A 60 14.20 20.29 1.83
C TYR A 60 15.63 20.85 1.63
N GLU A 61 16.12 21.66 2.54
CA GLU A 61 17.49 22.19 2.46
C GLU A 61 18.54 21.09 2.64
N GLU A 62 18.27 20.12 3.54
CA GLU A 62 19.13 18.95 3.74
C GLU A 62 19.12 18.02 2.52
N PHE A 63 17.96 17.85 1.90
CA PHE A 63 17.84 17.08 0.64
C PHE A 63 18.57 17.75 -0.54
N ASN A 64 18.55 19.09 -0.61
CA ASN A 64 19.24 19.85 -1.64
C ASN A 64 20.76 19.86 -1.49
N SER A 65 21.26 19.67 -0.26
CA SER A 65 22.69 19.68 0.06
C SER A 65 22.97 18.64 1.16
N PRO A 66 22.82 17.34 0.84
CA PRO A 66 22.96 16.28 1.83
C PRO A 66 24.38 16.21 2.38
N SER A 67 24.50 16.11 3.72
CA SER A 67 25.75 15.76 4.37
C SER A 67 26.10 14.28 4.13
N GLU A 68 27.35 13.90 4.38
CA GLU A 68 27.78 12.51 4.21
C GLU A 68 26.98 11.51 5.05
N ASP A 69 26.54 11.93 6.23
CA ASP A 69 25.75 11.12 7.18
C ASP A 69 24.23 11.36 7.07
N PHE A 70 23.74 12.03 6.02
CA PHE A 70 22.32 12.31 5.87
C PHE A 70 21.53 11.02 5.59
N ASP A 71 20.51 10.73 6.41
CA ASP A 71 19.74 9.49 6.35
C ASP A 71 18.52 9.55 5.41
N TYR A 72 18.32 10.67 4.71
CA TYR A 72 17.21 10.91 3.78
C TYR A 72 15.83 10.79 4.40
N ARG A 73 15.69 11.04 5.70
CA ARG A 73 14.39 11.05 6.36
C ARG A 73 13.72 12.40 6.23
N ILE A 74 12.46 12.36 5.84
CA ILE A 74 11.61 13.56 5.80
C ILE A 74 11.23 13.93 7.24
N GLN A 75 11.52 15.19 7.57
CA GLN A 75 11.14 15.80 8.85
C GLN A 75 10.26 17.01 8.58
N PHE A 76 9.12 17.08 9.25
CA PHE A 76 8.21 18.21 9.12
C PHE A 76 8.34 19.15 10.30
N ASP A 77 8.24 20.47 10.03
CA ASP A 77 8.19 21.51 11.04
C ASP A 77 7.20 22.60 10.62
N THR A 78 6.81 23.43 11.59
CA THR A 78 5.81 24.49 11.39
C THR A 78 6.43 25.75 10.81
N ILE A 79 5.71 26.39 9.88
CA ILE A 79 6.07 27.70 9.32
C ILE A 79 5.71 28.78 10.35
N ALA A 80 6.64 29.03 11.29
CA ALA A 80 6.50 30.02 12.35
C ALA A 80 7.87 30.50 12.85
N GLY A 81 7.93 31.65 13.50
CA GLY A 81 9.16 32.18 14.08
C GLY A 81 10.30 32.29 13.06
N ASP A 82 11.40 31.59 13.30
CA ASP A 82 12.58 31.58 12.41
C ASP A 82 12.30 30.90 11.07
N ASN A 83 11.26 30.07 11.01
CA ASN A 83 10.82 29.33 9.82
C ASN A 83 9.76 30.06 8.99
N ALA A 84 9.42 31.32 9.31
CA ALA A 84 8.31 32.05 8.68
C ALA A 84 8.46 32.24 7.14
N ASN A 85 9.65 32.06 6.59
CA ASN A 85 9.93 32.20 5.16
C ASN A 85 10.13 30.86 4.45
N LYS A 86 9.83 29.73 5.10
CA LYS A 86 9.94 28.40 4.51
C LYS A 86 8.83 28.18 3.49
N ILE A 87 9.11 27.34 2.49
CA ILE A 87 8.16 26.99 1.44
C ILE A 87 7.13 26.00 2.01
N PRO A 88 5.83 26.30 1.96
CA PRO A 88 4.80 25.39 2.43
C PRO A 88 4.83 24.05 1.68
N LEU A 89 4.43 22.96 2.36
CA LEU A 89 4.22 21.67 1.72
C LEU A 89 3.21 21.75 0.57
N PHE A 90 2.17 22.59 0.74
CA PHE A 90 1.13 22.76 -0.27
C PHE A 90 1.68 23.16 -1.66
N ASP A 91 2.75 23.93 -1.69
CA ASP A 91 3.41 24.35 -2.93
C ASP A 91 4.36 23.26 -3.50
N GLN A 92 4.54 22.14 -2.81
CA GLN A 92 5.54 21.10 -3.12
C GLN A 92 4.94 19.72 -3.33
N VAL A 93 3.70 19.49 -2.91
CA VAL A 93 2.99 18.21 -3.07
C VAL A 93 2.32 18.09 -4.43
N VAL A 94 2.10 16.85 -4.85
CA VAL A 94 1.24 16.47 -5.97
C VAL A 94 -0.06 15.90 -5.39
N SER A 95 -1.16 15.99 -6.14
CA SER A 95 -2.41 15.33 -5.78
C SER A 95 -2.82 14.31 -6.84
N LYS A 96 -3.37 13.18 -6.37
CA LYS A 96 -3.96 12.11 -7.17
C LYS A 96 -5.42 11.97 -6.74
N THR A 97 -6.35 11.96 -7.68
CA THR A 97 -7.77 11.66 -7.36
C THR A 97 -7.92 10.14 -7.21
N VAL A 98 -8.46 9.72 -6.09
CA VAL A 98 -8.67 8.30 -5.75
C VAL A 98 -10.13 8.10 -5.36
N GLN A 99 -10.74 7.02 -5.84
CA GLN A 99 -12.10 6.62 -5.47
C GLN A 99 -12.10 5.89 -4.13
N ASP A 100 -13.14 6.07 -3.34
CA ASP A 100 -13.34 5.29 -2.12
C ASP A 100 -13.65 3.82 -2.46
N ARG A 101 -13.03 2.89 -1.75
CA ARG A 101 -13.21 1.44 -1.99
C ARG A 101 -14.58 0.90 -1.52
N LEU A 102 -15.32 1.66 -0.71
CA LEU A 102 -16.59 1.25 -0.11
C LEU A 102 -17.79 2.09 -0.55
N ASP A 103 -17.55 3.26 -1.18
CA ASP A 103 -18.57 4.20 -1.64
C ASP A 103 -18.14 4.80 -2.97
N GLU A 104 -18.63 4.24 -4.06
CA GLU A 104 -18.25 4.63 -5.44
C GLU A 104 -18.60 6.08 -5.79
N ASP A 105 -19.51 6.73 -5.04
CA ASP A 105 -19.87 8.13 -5.25
C ASP A 105 -18.88 9.09 -4.56
N VAL A 106 -17.92 8.58 -3.76
CA VAL A 106 -16.96 9.37 -3.00
C VAL A 106 -15.55 9.30 -3.60
N THR A 107 -14.93 10.45 -3.79
CA THR A 107 -13.54 10.57 -4.24
C THR A 107 -12.73 11.43 -3.28
N TYR A 108 -11.42 11.17 -3.22
CA TYR A 108 -10.45 11.92 -2.41
C TYR A 108 -9.38 12.55 -3.30
N ASN A 109 -8.90 13.73 -2.91
CA ASN A 109 -7.62 14.23 -3.37
C ASN A 109 -6.54 13.69 -2.41
N LEU A 110 -5.81 12.68 -2.84
CA LEU A 110 -4.72 12.09 -2.09
C LEU A 110 -3.42 12.84 -2.40
N TYR A 111 -2.92 13.60 -1.41
CA TYR A 111 -1.71 14.41 -1.56
C TYR A 111 -0.47 13.60 -1.21
N TYR A 112 0.59 13.78 -1.98
CA TYR A 112 1.88 13.18 -1.68
C TYR A 112 3.06 14.08 -2.06
N LEU A 113 4.14 13.95 -1.31
CA LEU A 113 5.39 14.65 -1.52
C LEU A 113 6.38 13.67 -2.16
N ASN A 114 6.78 13.93 -3.40
CA ASN A 114 7.84 13.17 -4.06
C ASN A 114 9.16 13.95 -3.91
N VAL A 115 10.00 13.52 -2.96
CA VAL A 115 11.32 14.13 -2.73
C VAL A 115 12.38 13.51 -3.63
N ARG A 116 12.27 12.20 -3.86
CA ARG A 116 13.12 11.45 -4.79
C ARG A 116 12.35 10.27 -5.35
N GLN A 117 12.32 10.16 -6.68
CA GLN A 117 11.58 9.13 -7.39
C GLN A 117 12.09 7.72 -7.11
N GLY A 118 13.41 7.55 -7.07
CA GLY A 118 14.08 6.25 -7.12
C GLY A 118 14.44 5.84 -8.54
N GLY A 119 15.51 5.04 -8.69
CA GLY A 119 16.05 4.60 -9.98
C GLY A 119 15.74 3.16 -10.35
N GLY A 120 15.12 2.41 -9.45
CA GLY A 120 14.80 0.98 -9.63
C GLY A 120 13.41 0.71 -10.17
N LEU A 121 12.88 -0.46 -9.85
CA LEU A 121 11.51 -0.87 -10.23
C LEU A 121 10.46 -0.07 -9.44
N SER A 122 9.34 0.24 -10.09
CA SER A 122 8.12 0.72 -9.44
C SER A 122 7.28 -0.47 -9.02
N PRO A 123 6.77 -0.55 -7.79
CA PRO A 123 5.83 -1.59 -7.42
C PRO A 123 4.47 -1.36 -8.10
N ASN A 124 3.75 -2.44 -8.35
CA ASN A 124 2.33 -2.45 -8.64
C ASN A 124 1.52 -2.79 -7.37
N PHE A 125 0.21 -2.72 -7.44
CA PHE A 125 -0.66 -3.02 -6.29
C PHE A 125 -0.38 -4.37 -5.63
N PRO A 126 -0.20 -5.50 -6.36
CA PRO A 126 0.02 -6.79 -5.70
C PRO A 126 1.47 -7.05 -5.29
N ASP A 127 2.40 -6.10 -5.56
CA ASP A 127 3.82 -6.33 -5.27
C ASP A 127 4.18 -6.13 -3.79
N LEU A 128 5.41 -6.52 -3.45
CA LEU A 128 5.96 -6.34 -2.11
C LEU A 128 7.04 -5.27 -2.14
N ALA A 129 6.89 -4.23 -1.32
CA ALA A 129 7.86 -3.15 -1.19
C ALA A 129 8.75 -3.33 0.04
N ILE A 130 10.08 -3.32 -0.16
CA ILE A 130 11.06 -3.29 0.94
C ILE A 130 11.31 -1.83 1.28
N ASN A 131 10.87 -1.41 2.45
CA ASN A 131 10.89 0.01 2.82
C ASN A 131 11.19 0.24 4.30
N SER A 132 11.65 1.45 4.67
CA SER A 132 11.53 1.99 6.00
C SER A 132 10.45 3.06 6.01
N TYR A 133 9.78 3.26 7.15
CA TYR A 133 8.66 4.17 7.21
C TYR A 133 8.44 4.75 8.61
N GLU A 134 7.67 5.84 8.66
CA GLU A 134 7.11 6.41 9.89
C GLU A 134 5.69 6.90 9.64
N GLY A 135 4.74 6.43 10.47
CA GLY A 135 3.34 6.83 10.47
C GLY A 135 3.04 7.83 11.59
N LYS A 136 2.46 8.98 11.25
CA LYS A 136 2.06 10.05 12.18
C LYS A 136 0.60 10.42 12.00
N LYS A 137 0.00 10.95 13.06
CA LYS A 137 -1.33 11.57 13.00
C LYS A 137 -1.19 13.06 12.67
N ILE A 138 -1.96 13.57 11.70
CA ILE A 138 -1.95 15.02 11.34
C ILE A 138 -2.32 15.88 12.54
N ARG A 139 -3.27 15.44 13.34
CA ARG A 139 -3.84 16.15 14.49
C ARG A 139 -2.81 16.64 15.51
N ASP A 140 -1.78 15.85 15.82
CA ASP A 140 -0.84 16.11 16.91
C ASP A 140 0.62 15.77 16.59
N ASN A 141 0.92 15.37 15.34
CA ASN A 141 2.23 14.92 14.87
C ASN A 141 2.84 13.75 15.66
N GLN A 142 2.03 13.03 16.46
CA GLN A 142 2.52 11.88 17.20
C GLN A 142 2.72 10.68 16.28
N VAL A 143 3.87 10.06 16.40
CA VAL A 143 4.18 8.78 15.77
C VAL A 143 3.33 7.69 16.40
N PHE A 144 2.68 6.87 15.58
CA PHE A 144 1.90 5.71 16.03
C PHE A 144 2.50 4.39 15.56
N ASP A 145 3.31 4.42 14.51
CA ASP A 145 3.97 3.24 13.94
C ASP A 145 5.23 3.64 13.18
N GLY A 146 6.15 2.71 12.95
CA GLY A 146 7.33 2.96 12.14
C GLY A 146 8.42 1.93 12.28
N SER A 147 9.27 1.86 11.27
CA SER A 147 10.49 1.07 11.26
C SER A 147 11.63 1.85 10.61
N VAL A 148 12.75 1.95 11.31
CA VAL A 148 13.97 2.54 10.79
C VAL A 148 14.81 1.53 9.99
N SER A 149 14.56 0.25 10.21
CA SER A 149 15.16 -0.84 9.44
C SER A 149 14.22 -1.24 8.31
N PRO A 150 14.75 -1.70 7.16
CA PRO A 150 13.91 -2.17 6.08
C PRO A 150 12.94 -3.27 6.54
N VAL A 151 11.67 -3.11 6.21
CA VAL A 151 10.60 -4.08 6.39
C VAL A 151 9.94 -4.33 5.05
N LYS A 152 9.31 -5.48 4.89
CA LYS A 152 8.56 -5.83 3.71
C LYS A 152 7.09 -5.47 3.91
N PHE A 153 6.56 -4.63 3.05
CA PHE A 153 5.13 -4.39 2.90
C PHE A 153 4.61 -5.23 1.74
N ASP A 154 3.61 -6.02 2.01
CA ASP A 154 2.71 -6.56 1.01
C ASP A 154 1.68 -5.48 0.73
N LEU A 155 1.68 -4.94 -0.49
CA LEU A 155 0.84 -3.78 -0.81
C LEU A 155 -0.65 -4.13 -0.77
N THR A 156 -1.02 -5.40 -0.90
CA THR A 156 -2.41 -5.85 -0.74
C THR A 156 -2.90 -5.79 0.72
N GLN A 157 -1.98 -5.70 1.70
CA GLN A 157 -2.27 -5.80 3.13
C GLN A 157 -2.09 -4.50 3.91
N ILE A 158 -1.85 -3.38 3.23
CA ILE A 158 -1.70 -2.06 3.86
C ILE A 158 -2.93 -1.18 3.59
N ILE A 159 -3.01 -0.01 4.23
CA ILE A 159 -4.15 0.92 4.02
C ILE A 159 -4.16 1.49 2.60
N ASN A 160 -5.35 1.65 2.02
CA ASN A 160 -5.54 2.00 0.61
C ASN A 160 -4.77 3.26 0.18
N GLY A 161 -4.80 4.32 0.98
CA GLY A 161 -4.08 5.54 0.61
C GLY A 161 -2.56 5.38 0.56
N LEU A 162 -1.97 4.42 1.30
CA LEU A 162 -0.56 4.11 1.20
C LEU A 162 -0.26 3.21 0.00
N GLN A 163 -1.14 2.24 -0.31
CA GLN A 163 -1.09 1.46 -1.55
C GLN A 163 -1.03 2.39 -2.77
N ASP A 164 -2.02 3.28 -2.87
CA ASP A 164 -2.18 4.21 -4.00
C ASP A 164 -0.99 5.15 -4.21
N ILE A 165 -0.19 5.40 -3.16
CA ILE A 165 0.96 6.30 -3.25
C ILE A 165 2.28 5.56 -3.42
N MET A 166 2.46 4.38 -2.83
CA MET A 166 3.75 3.67 -2.95
C MET A 166 4.03 3.27 -4.40
N ILE A 167 3.02 3.02 -5.20
CA ILE A 167 3.14 2.71 -6.65
C ILE A 167 3.60 3.91 -7.50
N GLU A 168 3.56 5.14 -6.96
CA GLU A 168 4.07 6.35 -7.63
C GLU A 168 5.59 6.53 -7.47
N PHE A 169 6.28 5.61 -6.77
CA PHE A 169 7.71 5.66 -6.48
C PHE A 169 8.41 4.41 -6.98
N ASN A 170 9.74 4.50 -7.07
CA ASN A 170 10.57 3.37 -7.46
C ASN A 170 11.45 2.94 -6.27
N GLY A 171 11.91 1.70 -6.30
CA GLY A 171 12.98 1.21 -5.44
C GLY A 171 14.33 1.85 -5.74
N ALA A 172 15.38 1.34 -5.10
CA ALA A 172 16.74 1.77 -5.37
C ALA A 172 17.22 1.30 -6.75
N ASP A 173 18.15 2.07 -7.34
CA ASP A 173 18.82 1.65 -8.56
C ASP A 173 19.67 0.39 -8.30
N PRO A 174 19.37 -0.75 -8.95
CA PRO A 174 20.10 -1.99 -8.72
C PRO A 174 21.57 -1.90 -9.18
N ASP A 175 21.87 -1.09 -10.21
CA ASP A 175 23.23 -0.91 -10.72
C ASP A 175 24.10 -0.06 -9.78
N LEU A 176 23.50 0.75 -8.92
CA LEU A 176 24.17 1.58 -7.93
C LEU A 176 24.18 0.96 -6.53
N THR A 177 23.40 -0.09 -6.29
CA THR A 177 23.31 -0.79 -5.00
C THR A 177 24.57 -1.63 -4.77
N GLU A 178 25.23 -1.44 -3.65
CA GLU A 178 26.51 -2.09 -3.31
C GLU A 178 26.33 -3.16 -2.24
N GLN A 179 26.93 -4.33 -2.45
CA GLN A 179 27.01 -5.35 -1.41
C GLN A 179 28.27 -5.14 -0.58
N ASN A 180 28.10 -4.96 0.72
CA ASN A 180 29.18 -4.80 1.68
C ASN A 180 29.88 -6.14 1.99
N PRO A 181 31.12 -6.12 2.51
CA PRO A 181 31.88 -7.33 2.85
C PRO A 181 31.18 -8.21 3.92
N ASP A 182 30.33 -7.63 4.75
CA ASP A 182 29.54 -8.34 5.76
C ASP A 182 28.23 -8.94 5.22
N GLY A 183 27.93 -8.71 3.94
CA GLY A 183 26.76 -9.19 3.24
C GLY A 183 25.53 -8.29 3.35
N THR A 184 25.65 -7.12 3.97
CA THR A 184 24.59 -6.09 3.93
C THR A 184 24.58 -5.36 2.59
N LEU A 185 23.47 -4.68 2.26
CA LEU A 185 23.35 -3.86 1.07
C LEU A 185 23.34 -2.38 1.45
N THR A 186 24.04 -1.58 0.63
CA THR A 186 23.95 -0.13 0.64
C THR A 186 23.12 0.29 -0.56
N PHE A 187 21.87 0.65 -0.32
CA PHE A 187 20.95 1.12 -1.35
C PHE A 187 21.28 2.55 -1.76
N LYS A 188 21.27 2.83 -3.07
CA LYS A 188 21.47 4.16 -3.62
C LYS A 188 20.34 4.48 -4.58
N ASP A 189 20.04 5.75 -4.71
CA ASP A 189 18.96 6.27 -5.55
C ASP A 189 17.62 5.56 -5.30
N PHE A 190 17.28 5.36 -4.03
CA PHE A 190 16.00 4.79 -3.59
C PHE A 190 14.91 5.87 -3.53
N GLY A 191 13.64 5.46 -3.68
CA GLY A 191 12.50 6.35 -3.59
C GLY A 191 12.33 6.95 -2.18
N VAL A 192 12.00 8.26 -2.10
CA VAL A 192 11.75 8.94 -0.83
C VAL A 192 10.52 9.82 -0.97
N GLY A 193 9.51 9.55 -0.15
CA GLY A 193 8.25 10.27 -0.22
C GLY A 193 7.49 10.37 1.08
N ALA A 194 6.38 11.11 1.01
CA ALA A 194 5.39 11.16 2.06
C ALA A 194 3.97 11.17 1.48
N ALA A 195 3.05 10.47 2.12
CA ALA A 195 1.63 10.43 1.79
C ALA A 195 0.81 11.10 2.89
N PHE A 196 -0.16 11.95 2.52
CA PHE A 196 -1.11 12.60 3.42
C PHE A 196 -2.48 11.97 3.21
N ILE A 197 -2.82 11.02 4.07
CA ILE A 197 -3.89 10.05 3.84
C ILE A 197 -5.16 10.49 4.58
N PRO A 198 -6.26 10.78 3.86
CA PRO A 198 -7.56 11.02 4.47
C PRO A 198 -8.07 9.75 5.17
N SER A 199 -8.84 9.93 6.24
CA SER A 199 -9.32 8.80 7.05
C SER A 199 -10.07 7.74 6.25
N GLY A 200 -10.79 8.12 5.19
CA GLY A 200 -11.50 7.18 4.34
C GLY A 200 -10.62 6.23 3.53
N LEU A 201 -9.40 6.63 3.21
CA LEU A 201 -8.36 5.79 2.61
C LEU A 201 -7.40 5.20 3.65
N GLY A 202 -7.67 5.44 4.95
CA GLY A 202 -6.94 4.93 6.09
C GLY A 202 -7.81 4.01 6.95
N TYR A 203 -7.94 4.34 8.24
CA TYR A 203 -8.67 3.49 9.19
C TYR A 203 -10.12 3.90 9.43
N PHE A 204 -10.53 5.07 8.96
CA PHE A 204 -11.88 5.63 9.09
C PHE A 204 -12.45 5.51 10.52
N ASN A 205 -13.41 4.60 10.71
CA ASN A 205 -14.07 4.33 11.99
C ASN A 205 -13.58 3.04 12.67
N ASN A 206 -12.50 2.43 12.20
CA ASN A 206 -11.95 1.17 12.72
C ASN A 206 -10.42 1.21 12.89
N PRO A 207 -9.86 2.19 13.62
CA PRO A 207 -8.41 2.23 13.84
C PRO A 207 -7.94 1.09 14.76
N PRO A 208 -6.69 0.61 14.59
CA PRO A 208 -6.09 -0.37 15.48
C PRO A 208 -6.06 0.13 16.93
N ALA A 209 -6.59 -0.64 17.86
CA ALA A 209 -6.78 -0.21 19.25
C ALA A 209 -5.49 0.19 19.99
N ALA A 210 -4.34 -0.39 19.60
CA ALA A 210 -3.04 -0.12 20.22
C ALA A 210 -2.29 1.09 19.62
N ALA A 211 -2.72 1.61 18.45
CA ALA A 211 -2.01 2.65 17.72
C ALA A 211 -2.26 4.08 18.25
N GLY A 212 -3.23 4.27 19.14
CA GLY A 212 -3.60 5.60 19.65
C GLY A 212 -4.18 6.53 18.56
N ILE A 213 -4.61 5.96 17.45
CA ILE A 213 -5.33 6.65 16.38
C ILE A 213 -6.78 6.79 16.82
N GLN A 214 -7.36 7.98 16.64
CA GLN A 214 -8.78 8.22 16.89
C GLN A 214 -9.61 7.93 15.64
N LEU A 215 -10.91 7.77 15.82
CA LEU A 215 -11.84 7.68 14.70
C LEU A 215 -11.69 8.93 13.82
N TYR A 216 -11.58 8.72 12.52
CA TYR A 216 -11.49 9.79 11.51
C TYR A 216 -10.19 10.63 11.56
N ASP A 217 -9.12 10.15 12.23
CA ASP A 217 -7.81 10.80 12.14
C ASP A 217 -7.24 10.72 10.73
N GLN A 218 -6.73 11.84 10.23
CA GLN A 218 -5.93 11.89 9.01
C GLN A 218 -4.50 11.51 9.34
N LEU A 219 -3.83 10.82 8.42
CA LEU A 219 -2.51 10.24 8.66
C LEU A 219 -1.45 10.80 7.71
N ILE A 220 -0.20 10.78 8.16
CA ILE A 220 0.96 11.02 7.33
C ILE A 220 1.84 9.78 7.41
N PHE A 221 2.27 9.27 6.26
CA PHE A 221 3.34 8.29 6.19
C PHE A 221 4.51 8.89 5.42
N THR A 222 5.69 8.86 6.02
CA THR A 222 6.96 9.06 5.30
C THR A 222 7.60 7.72 5.05
N PHE A 223 8.24 7.53 3.91
CA PHE A 223 8.84 6.25 3.54
C PHE A 223 10.09 6.41 2.66
N GLN A 224 10.89 5.35 2.66
CA GLN A 224 12.03 5.15 1.78
C GLN A 224 11.89 3.77 1.16
N ILE A 225 11.72 3.64 -0.15
CA ILE A 225 11.53 2.37 -0.85
C ILE A 225 12.88 1.91 -1.38
N TYR A 226 13.39 0.79 -0.88
CA TYR A 226 14.71 0.28 -1.21
C TYR A 226 14.68 -0.79 -2.30
N ASP A 227 13.64 -1.62 -2.34
CA ASP A 227 13.53 -2.72 -3.29
C ASP A 227 12.07 -3.09 -3.52
N VAL A 228 11.81 -3.77 -4.62
CA VAL A 228 10.49 -4.27 -5.01
C VAL A 228 10.62 -5.73 -5.37
N GLU A 229 9.81 -6.58 -4.75
CA GLU A 229 9.65 -7.98 -5.12
C GLU A 229 8.30 -8.14 -5.81
N ILE A 230 8.29 -8.77 -6.98
CA ILE A 230 7.07 -9.04 -7.74
C ILE A 230 6.18 -9.98 -6.94
N GLY A 231 4.90 -9.67 -6.84
CA GLY A 231 3.90 -10.42 -6.10
C GLY A 231 3.41 -11.67 -6.86
N ASP A 232 3.18 -12.72 -6.11
CA ASP A 232 2.51 -13.96 -6.45
C ASP A 232 1.84 -14.39 -5.14
N GLN A 233 0.60 -13.92 -4.93
CA GLN A 233 -0.01 -13.86 -3.61
C GLN A 233 -0.53 -15.23 -3.15
N ASP A 234 -1.09 -16.05 -4.05
CA ASP A 234 -1.57 -17.41 -3.80
C ASP A 234 -0.48 -18.47 -4.08
N ARG A 235 0.59 -18.09 -4.80
CA ARG A 235 1.75 -18.95 -5.13
C ARG A 235 1.43 -20.07 -6.10
N ASP A 236 0.64 -19.76 -7.05
CA ASP A 236 0.28 -20.66 -8.14
C ASP A 236 1.29 -20.65 -9.30
N GLY A 237 2.19 -19.62 -9.30
CA GLY A 237 3.25 -19.41 -10.29
C GLY A 237 2.92 -18.35 -11.34
N ILE A 238 1.70 -17.83 -11.38
CA ILE A 238 1.35 -16.63 -12.13
C ILE A 238 1.65 -15.43 -11.24
N VAL A 239 2.38 -14.43 -11.76
CA VAL A 239 2.59 -13.21 -10.99
C VAL A 239 1.29 -12.42 -10.97
N SER A 240 0.89 -11.93 -9.80
CA SER A 240 -0.43 -11.35 -9.57
C SER A 240 -0.81 -10.20 -10.51
N THR A 241 0.16 -9.47 -11.06
CA THR A 241 -0.09 -8.45 -12.10
C THR A 241 -0.49 -9.01 -13.47
N LEU A 242 -0.30 -10.30 -13.74
CA LEU A 242 -0.76 -10.96 -14.96
C LEU A 242 -2.20 -11.48 -14.84
N GLU A 243 -2.75 -11.40 -13.66
CA GLU A 243 -4.12 -11.81 -13.32
C GLU A 243 -5.12 -10.63 -13.38
N ASP A 244 -4.66 -9.41 -13.70
CA ASP A 244 -5.49 -8.31 -14.22
C ASP A 244 -5.88 -8.62 -15.66
N LEU A 245 -6.90 -9.48 -15.83
CA LEU A 245 -7.29 -10.04 -17.13
C LEU A 245 -7.90 -8.98 -18.06
N ASN A 246 -8.58 -8.00 -17.47
CA ASN A 246 -9.22 -6.93 -18.22
C ASN A 246 -8.29 -5.72 -18.46
N ASN A 247 -7.09 -5.71 -17.84
CA ASN A 247 -6.04 -4.69 -17.90
C ASN A 247 -6.53 -3.30 -17.47
N ASN A 248 -7.37 -3.24 -16.44
CA ASN A 248 -7.86 -1.98 -15.91
C ASN A 248 -7.01 -1.46 -14.71
N GLY A 249 -6.07 -2.27 -14.20
CA GLY A 249 -5.21 -1.99 -13.05
C GLY A 249 -5.93 -2.18 -11.72
N ILE A 250 -6.95 -3.04 -11.68
CA ILE A 250 -7.74 -3.38 -10.48
C ILE A 250 -7.87 -4.90 -10.43
N GLU A 251 -6.89 -5.57 -9.90
CA GLU A 251 -6.83 -7.03 -9.80
C GLU A 251 -7.97 -7.61 -8.95
N GLU A 252 -8.58 -6.78 -8.07
CA GLU A 252 -9.67 -7.22 -7.21
C GLU A 252 -11.00 -7.45 -7.93
N ASP A 253 -11.16 -7.03 -9.19
CA ASP A 253 -12.40 -7.24 -9.96
C ASP A 253 -12.30 -8.39 -10.99
N ASP A 254 -11.15 -9.05 -11.08
CA ASP A 254 -10.94 -10.22 -11.91
C ASP A 254 -11.12 -11.51 -11.07
N ASP A 255 -12.31 -12.11 -11.16
CA ASP A 255 -12.77 -13.29 -10.43
C ASP A 255 -13.43 -14.22 -11.47
N THR A 256 -12.67 -15.21 -11.97
CA THR A 256 -13.05 -16.01 -13.14
C THR A 256 -14.19 -16.97 -12.83
N ASP A 257 -14.20 -17.66 -11.69
CA ASP A 257 -15.22 -18.62 -11.31
C ASP A 257 -16.42 -17.99 -10.55
N GLY A 258 -16.26 -16.74 -10.07
CA GLY A 258 -17.29 -15.98 -9.40
C GLY A 258 -17.54 -16.42 -7.95
N ASP A 259 -16.57 -17.03 -7.28
CA ASP A 259 -16.70 -17.50 -5.91
C ASP A 259 -16.46 -16.39 -4.88
N GLY A 260 -15.89 -15.26 -5.30
CA GLY A 260 -15.63 -14.06 -4.51
C GLY A 260 -14.18 -13.95 -4.04
N ALA A 261 -13.28 -14.84 -4.47
CA ALA A 261 -11.84 -14.67 -4.41
C ALA A 261 -11.36 -14.18 -5.78
N PRO A 262 -10.77 -12.99 -5.90
CA PRO A 262 -10.14 -12.59 -7.16
C PRO A 262 -8.97 -13.51 -7.51
N ASN A 263 -8.71 -13.70 -8.82
CA ASN A 263 -7.69 -14.61 -9.32
C ASN A 263 -6.34 -14.45 -8.61
N TYR A 264 -5.85 -13.23 -8.40
CA TYR A 264 -4.54 -12.97 -7.78
C TYR A 264 -4.37 -13.52 -6.34
N ILE A 265 -5.41 -14.04 -5.71
CA ILE A 265 -5.42 -14.68 -4.39
C ILE A 265 -6.14 -16.04 -4.40
N ASP A 266 -6.55 -16.51 -5.58
CA ASP A 266 -7.18 -17.79 -5.78
C ASP A 266 -6.17 -18.77 -6.41
N GLY A 267 -5.99 -19.94 -5.94
CA GLY A 267 -5.08 -20.94 -6.50
C GLY A 267 -5.79 -21.96 -7.41
N ASP A 268 -7.07 -21.70 -7.77
CA ASP A 268 -7.94 -22.51 -8.63
C ASP A 268 -8.91 -21.58 -9.35
N ASP A 269 -8.35 -20.75 -10.27
CA ASP A 269 -9.00 -19.55 -10.82
C ASP A 269 -10.33 -19.82 -11.53
N ASP A 270 -10.48 -20.96 -12.17
CA ASP A 270 -11.69 -21.34 -12.90
C ASP A 270 -12.63 -22.26 -12.09
N GLY A 271 -12.20 -22.67 -10.89
CA GLY A 271 -13.01 -23.43 -9.94
C GLY A 271 -13.33 -24.86 -10.38
N ASP A 272 -12.54 -25.46 -11.29
CA ASP A 272 -12.77 -26.83 -11.79
C ASP A 272 -12.27 -27.91 -10.82
N GLY A 273 -11.43 -27.54 -9.84
CA GLY A 273 -10.81 -28.38 -8.82
C GLY A 273 -9.42 -28.89 -9.20
N VAL A 274 -8.84 -28.39 -10.29
CA VAL A 274 -7.43 -28.52 -10.64
C VAL A 274 -6.74 -27.21 -10.28
N PRO A 275 -5.72 -27.18 -9.40
CA PRO A 275 -5.07 -25.93 -9.06
C PRO A 275 -4.39 -25.26 -10.26
N THR A 276 -4.49 -23.95 -10.40
CA THR A 276 -3.85 -23.13 -11.43
C THR A 276 -2.36 -23.47 -11.63
N SER A 277 -1.63 -23.73 -10.53
CA SER A 277 -0.21 -24.15 -10.56
C SER A 277 0.07 -25.47 -11.32
N VAL A 278 -0.95 -26.26 -11.63
CA VAL A 278 -0.84 -27.51 -12.41
C VAL A 278 -1.18 -27.26 -13.87
N GLU A 279 -1.80 -26.14 -14.20
CA GLU A 279 -2.32 -25.78 -15.52
C GLU A 279 -1.42 -24.79 -16.26
N VAL A 280 -0.32 -24.41 -15.64
CA VAL A 280 0.74 -23.63 -16.26
C VAL A 280 2.04 -24.42 -16.33
N GLU A 281 2.84 -24.12 -17.33
CA GLU A 281 4.20 -24.66 -17.46
C GLU A 281 5.21 -23.52 -17.52
N PHE A 282 6.49 -23.83 -17.37
CA PHE A 282 7.56 -22.85 -17.49
C PHE A 282 8.57 -23.31 -18.51
N ASP A 283 9.05 -22.37 -19.33
CA ASP A 283 10.15 -22.64 -20.24
C ASP A 283 11.51 -22.71 -19.49
N ASP A 284 12.60 -23.03 -20.22
CA ASP A 284 13.94 -23.13 -19.65
C ASP A 284 14.46 -21.78 -19.11
N GLU A 285 13.90 -20.66 -19.53
CA GLU A 285 14.15 -19.31 -19.10
C GLU A 285 13.28 -18.87 -17.90
N GLY A 286 12.25 -19.68 -17.53
CA GLY A 286 11.33 -19.41 -16.45
C GLY A 286 10.12 -18.55 -16.83
N ASN A 287 9.85 -18.37 -18.13
CA ASN A 287 8.64 -17.69 -18.57
C ASN A 287 7.44 -18.63 -18.50
N ILE A 288 6.27 -18.11 -18.16
CA ILE A 288 5.02 -18.87 -18.09
C ILE A 288 4.57 -19.28 -19.48
N ILE A 289 4.19 -20.56 -19.63
CA ILE A 289 3.52 -21.12 -20.79
C ILE A 289 2.09 -21.44 -20.37
N PHE A 290 1.14 -20.70 -20.87
CA PHE A 290 -0.28 -20.95 -20.66
C PHE A 290 -0.71 -22.11 -21.55
N MET A 291 -1.16 -23.22 -20.95
CA MET A 291 -1.69 -24.38 -21.64
C MET A 291 -3.12 -24.11 -22.15
N ASP A 292 -3.49 -24.70 -23.27
CA ASP A 292 -4.82 -24.66 -23.89
C ASP A 292 -5.06 -26.06 -24.48
N SER A 293 -5.69 -26.93 -23.69
CA SER A 293 -5.76 -28.36 -23.98
C SER A 293 -6.76 -28.70 -25.09
N ASP A 294 -7.86 -27.99 -25.17
CA ASP A 294 -8.93 -28.21 -26.15
C ASP A 294 -8.82 -27.30 -27.40
N ASN A 295 -7.93 -26.29 -27.36
CA ASN A 295 -7.61 -25.35 -28.42
C ASN A 295 -8.78 -24.40 -28.76
N ASP A 296 -9.53 -23.97 -27.78
CA ASP A 296 -10.61 -23.00 -27.93
C ASP A 296 -10.13 -21.54 -27.82
N GLY A 297 -8.93 -21.33 -27.30
CA GLY A 297 -8.25 -20.04 -27.17
C GLY A 297 -8.34 -19.45 -25.75
N ILE A 298 -8.89 -20.18 -24.79
CA ILE A 298 -8.88 -19.87 -23.37
C ILE A 298 -7.79 -20.72 -22.71
N PRO A 299 -6.88 -20.14 -21.93
CA PRO A 299 -5.91 -20.94 -21.16
C PRO A 299 -6.61 -21.85 -20.15
N ASN A 300 -6.06 -23.07 -19.93
CA ASN A 300 -6.65 -24.04 -19.01
C ASN A 300 -7.00 -23.44 -17.65
N TYR A 301 -6.13 -22.64 -17.06
CA TYR A 301 -6.32 -22.04 -15.73
C TYR A 301 -7.49 -21.05 -15.64
N LEU A 302 -8.12 -20.71 -16.78
CA LEU A 302 -9.32 -19.84 -16.87
C LEU A 302 -10.50 -20.58 -17.50
N ASP A 303 -10.38 -21.89 -17.74
CA ASP A 303 -11.31 -22.68 -18.54
C ASP A 303 -11.73 -23.97 -17.81
N SER A 304 -12.82 -23.91 -17.09
CA SER A 304 -13.35 -25.00 -16.25
C SER A 304 -13.83 -26.25 -17.01
N ASP A 305 -13.76 -26.27 -18.36
CA ASP A 305 -14.08 -27.43 -19.19
C ASP A 305 -12.91 -27.97 -20.04
N SER A 306 -11.67 -27.55 -19.75
CA SER A 306 -10.42 -27.92 -20.42
C SER A 306 -9.91 -29.34 -20.10
#